data_34fa695dc2a926d977a109a77dd75621
#
_entry.id   34fa695dc2a926d977a109a77dd75621
#
_cell.length_a   1.000
_cell.length_b   1.000
_cell.length_c   1.000
_cell.angle_alpha   90.00
_cell.angle_beta   90.00
_cell.angle_gamma   90.00
#
_symmetry.space_group_name_H-M   'P 1'
#
loop_
_entity.id
_entity.type
_entity.pdbx_description
1 polymer ?
#
loop_
_entity_poly.entity_id
_entity_poly.type
_entity_poly.pdbx_seq_one_letter_code
_entity_poly.pdbx_strand_id
1 'polypeptide(L)'
;MPHIESIDQWVGQEVVDRDGEKLGKLADVFFRTETDEAVFGAVKHGLLGRKAALVPLAGASLSRDHIRIAHVQAEVDAAPAPADAGALSPHEAAALGSHYGIEVPPGVSYGFESASARDARREAAAAERARAEKLRAEEESRRTDADAARRRAEEAARDAERAEQDASDAKTAAAEADTAAGEAERGPG
;
A
#
# COMPACT_ATOMS: atom_id res chain seq x y z
N MET A 1 -17.42 17.08 17.55
CA MET A 1 -16.65 15.89 17.16
C MET A 1 -15.25 16.33 16.84
N PRO A 2 -14.20 15.72 17.41
CA PRO A 2 -12.83 16.09 17.09
C PRO A 2 -12.50 15.70 15.64
N HIS A 3 -11.88 16.61 14.91
CA HIS A 3 -11.44 16.41 13.52
C HIS A 3 -10.23 15.46 13.49
N ILE A 4 -10.12 14.60 12.47
CA ILE A 4 -9.08 13.55 12.31
C ILE A 4 -7.65 14.10 12.43
N GLU A 5 -7.38 15.30 11.95
CA GLU A 5 -6.03 15.91 11.97
C GLU A 5 -5.45 16.11 13.39
N SER A 6 -6.30 16.10 14.42
CA SER A 6 -5.86 16.26 15.82
C SER A 6 -5.83 14.95 16.62
N ILE A 7 -6.45 13.90 16.14
CA ILE A 7 -6.59 12.62 16.87
C ILE A 7 -5.30 11.84 16.97
N ASP A 8 -4.41 11.92 15.97
CA ASP A 8 -3.08 11.30 16.05
C ASP A 8 -2.29 11.81 17.26
N GLN A 9 -2.56 13.03 17.71
CA GLN A 9 -1.96 13.62 18.92
C GLN A 9 -2.55 13.04 20.21
N TRP A 10 -3.69 12.36 20.15
CA TRP A 10 -4.37 11.79 21.31
C TRP A 10 -3.82 10.44 21.69
N VAL A 11 -3.30 9.67 20.73
CA VAL A 11 -2.71 8.36 20.98
C VAL A 11 -1.48 8.48 21.89
N GLY A 12 -1.46 7.70 22.96
CA GLY A 12 -0.42 7.76 23.99
C GLY A 12 -0.73 8.68 25.16
N GLN A 13 -1.71 9.57 25.05
CA GLN A 13 -2.13 10.47 26.12
C GLN A 13 -2.82 9.68 27.24
N GLU A 14 -2.73 10.24 28.45
CA GLU A 14 -3.46 9.74 29.60
C GLU A 14 -4.96 10.00 29.43
N VAL A 15 -5.78 9.01 29.77
CA VAL A 15 -7.24 9.14 29.76
C VAL A 15 -7.74 9.16 31.20
N VAL A 16 -8.51 10.17 31.50
CA VAL A 16 -9.23 10.29 32.79
C VAL A 16 -10.73 10.21 32.55
N ASP A 17 -11.44 9.75 33.52
CA ASP A 17 -12.88 9.66 33.48
C ASP A 17 -13.55 11.05 33.73
N ARG A 18 -14.89 11.07 33.79
CA ARG A 18 -15.66 12.27 34.04
C ARG A 18 -15.27 12.94 35.37
N ASP A 19 -14.94 12.16 36.40
CA ASP A 19 -14.64 12.65 37.74
C ASP A 19 -13.15 12.96 37.94
N GLY A 20 -12.30 12.69 36.93
CA GLY A 20 -10.86 12.94 36.93
C GLY A 20 -10.03 11.74 37.37
N GLU A 21 -10.66 10.58 37.57
CA GLU A 21 -9.96 9.35 37.93
C GLU A 21 -9.22 8.80 36.69
N LYS A 22 -8.01 8.31 36.95
CA LYS A 22 -7.14 7.79 35.86
C LYS A 22 -7.62 6.43 35.40
N LEU A 23 -7.98 6.33 34.11
CA LEU A 23 -8.35 5.09 33.46
C LEU A 23 -7.13 4.36 32.88
N GLY A 24 -6.26 5.09 32.18
CA GLY A 24 -5.11 4.51 31.51
C GLY A 24 -4.57 5.40 30.40
N LYS A 25 -4.07 4.79 29.33
CA LYS A 25 -3.59 5.52 28.14
C LYS A 25 -4.41 5.16 26.92
N LEU A 26 -4.69 6.16 26.08
CA LEU A 26 -5.29 5.92 24.77
C LEU A 26 -4.28 5.17 23.90
N ALA A 27 -4.61 3.95 23.53
CA ALA A 27 -3.74 3.09 22.72
C ALA A 27 -4.06 3.17 21.24
N ASP A 28 -5.35 3.36 20.90
CA ASP A 28 -5.82 3.40 19.54
C ASP A 28 -7.15 4.15 19.42
N VAL A 29 -7.55 4.50 18.22
CA VAL A 29 -8.81 5.17 17.91
C VAL A 29 -9.53 4.42 16.80
N PHE A 30 -10.82 4.15 17.02
CA PHE A 30 -11.68 3.48 16.07
C PHE A 30 -12.48 4.51 15.27
N PHE A 31 -12.38 4.40 13.97
CA PHE A 31 -13.05 5.26 13.02
C PHE A 31 -14.19 4.53 12.32
N ARG A 32 -15.25 5.24 12.03
CA ARG A 32 -16.26 4.76 11.09
C ARG A 32 -15.66 4.74 9.69
N THR A 33 -15.62 3.57 9.05
CA THR A 33 -14.92 3.36 7.77
C THR A 33 -15.45 4.21 6.62
N GLU A 34 -16.71 4.61 6.66
CA GLU A 34 -17.35 5.39 5.59
C GLU A 34 -17.18 6.90 5.73
N THR A 35 -17.13 7.40 6.96
CA THR A 35 -17.10 8.84 7.24
C THR A 35 -15.75 9.32 7.77
N ASP A 36 -14.84 8.41 8.08
CA ASP A 36 -13.59 8.68 8.77
C ASP A 36 -13.78 9.40 10.14
N GLU A 37 -14.97 9.29 10.71
CA GLU A 37 -15.31 9.89 12.00
C GLU A 37 -14.76 9.01 13.14
N ALA A 38 -14.02 9.61 14.06
CA ALA A 38 -13.55 8.93 15.26
C ALA A 38 -14.71 8.75 16.24
N VAL A 39 -15.00 7.52 16.62
CA VAL A 39 -16.17 7.18 17.46
C VAL A 39 -15.74 6.64 18.81
N PHE A 40 -14.78 5.71 18.85
CA PHE A 40 -14.31 5.10 20.09
C PHE A 40 -12.79 5.20 20.23
N GLY A 41 -12.33 5.31 21.47
CA GLY A 41 -10.92 5.19 21.83
C GLY A 41 -10.67 3.88 22.56
N ALA A 42 -9.60 3.16 22.23
CA ALA A 42 -9.14 2.01 22.99
C ALA A 42 -8.23 2.48 24.11
N VAL A 43 -8.65 2.29 25.35
CA VAL A 43 -7.89 2.65 26.56
C VAL A 43 -7.28 1.40 27.16
N LYS A 44 -5.96 1.35 27.24
CA LYS A 44 -5.26 0.29 28.00
C LYS A 44 -5.33 0.60 29.48
N HIS A 45 -5.96 -0.28 30.24
CA HIS A 45 -6.15 -0.12 31.67
C HIS A 45 -5.81 -1.40 32.46
N GLY A 46 -5.84 -1.30 33.80
CA GLY A 46 -5.55 -2.40 34.72
C GLY A 46 -4.07 -2.68 34.94
N LEU A 47 -3.76 -3.66 35.79
CA LEU A 47 -2.40 -4.04 36.13
C LEU A 47 -1.67 -4.54 34.87
N LEU A 48 -0.61 -3.85 34.48
CA LEU A 48 0.22 -4.12 33.29
C LEU A 48 -0.44 -3.80 31.94
N GLY A 49 -1.54 -3.02 31.87
CA GLY A 49 -2.16 -2.62 30.60
C GLY A 49 -2.70 -3.79 29.77
N ARG A 50 -3.06 -4.90 30.40
CA ARG A 50 -3.51 -6.14 29.71
C ARG A 50 -4.96 -6.11 29.28
N LYS A 51 -5.76 -5.17 29.80
CA LYS A 51 -7.14 -4.98 29.38
C LYS A 51 -7.24 -3.75 28.51
N ALA A 52 -7.97 -3.85 27.43
CA ALA A 52 -8.38 -2.72 26.63
C ALA A 52 -9.89 -2.53 26.78
N ALA A 53 -10.30 -1.33 27.16
CA ALA A 53 -11.70 -0.95 27.13
C ALA A 53 -11.92 0.06 26.01
N LEU A 54 -13.07 -0.04 25.36
CA LEU A 54 -13.48 0.94 24.35
C LEU A 54 -14.36 2.01 25.02
N VAL A 55 -13.95 3.26 24.85
CA VAL A 55 -14.65 4.42 25.40
C VAL A 55 -15.14 5.33 24.29
N PRO A 56 -16.36 5.90 24.38
CA PRO A 56 -16.81 6.88 23.39
C PRO A 56 -15.94 8.13 23.42
N LEU A 57 -15.64 8.64 22.23
CA LEU A 57 -14.99 9.93 22.06
C LEU A 57 -15.99 11.09 21.94
N ALA A 58 -17.29 10.77 21.88
CA ALA A 58 -18.35 11.77 21.97
C ALA A 58 -18.29 12.46 23.34
N GLY A 59 -18.21 13.80 23.33
CA GLY A 59 -18.06 14.59 24.56
C GLY A 59 -16.68 14.54 25.22
N ALA A 60 -15.71 13.82 24.63
CA ALA A 60 -14.35 13.85 25.13
C ALA A 60 -13.67 15.20 24.84
N SER A 61 -12.82 15.63 25.76
CA SER A 61 -12.04 16.85 25.65
C SER A 61 -10.55 16.58 25.88
N LEU A 62 -9.70 17.14 25.01
CA LEU A 62 -8.25 17.10 25.15
C LEU A 62 -7.79 18.29 26.00
N SER A 63 -7.11 18.01 27.09
CA SER A 63 -6.33 18.97 27.87
C SER A 63 -4.86 18.87 27.50
N ARG A 64 -4.01 19.67 28.14
CA ARG A 64 -2.56 19.70 27.82
C ARG A 64 -1.88 18.33 27.99
N ASP A 65 -2.32 17.53 28.95
CA ASP A 65 -1.65 16.33 29.44
C ASP A 65 -2.57 15.10 29.55
N HIS A 66 -3.88 15.27 29.34
CA HIS A 66 -4.83 14.17 29.41
C HIS A 66 -6.07 14.39 28.52
N ILE A 67 -6.73 13.29 28.22
CA ILE A 67 -8.04 13.25 27.59
C ILE A 67 -9.07 12.95 28.67
N ARG A 68 -10.07 13.81 28.83
CA ARG A 68 -11.21 13.56 29.71
C ARG A 68 -12.37 13.02 28.89
N ILE A 69 -12.90 11.88 29.31
CA ILE A 69 -14.10 11.29 28.69
C ILE A 69 -15.36 11.61 29.52
N ALA A 70 -16.53 11.41 28.90
CA ALA A 70 -17.82 11.75 29.53
C ALA A 70 -18.34 10.66 30.49
N HIS A 71 -17.69 9.52 30.61
CA HIS A 71 -18.12 8.33 31.30
C HIS A 71 -17.27 8.09 32.57
N VAL A 72 -17.81 7.42 33.56
CA VAL A 72 -17.09 7.05 34.79
C VAL A 72 -16.40 5.70 34.64
N GLN A 73 -15.36 5.46 35.43
CA GLN A 73 -14.59 4.22 35.42
C GLN A 73 -15.46 2.97 35.53
N ALA A 74 -16.49 2.98 36.39
CA ALA A 74 -17.37 1.82 36.55
C ALA A 74 -18.15 1.46 35.28
N GLU A 75 -18.54 2.46 34.47
CA GLU A 75 -19.16 2.25 33.15
C GLU A 75 -18.16 1.67 32.16
N VAL A 76 -16.92 2.16 32.18
CA VAL A 76 -15.84 1.68 31.32
C VAL A 76 -15.47 0.24 31.63
N ASP A 77 -15.37 -0.12 32.90
CA ASP A 77 -15.03 -1.47 33.35
C ASP A 77 -16.12 -2.51 33.00
N ALA A 78 -17.38 -2.06 32.91
CA ALA A 78 -18.54 -2.89 32.55
C ALA A 78 -18.79 -2.97 31.02
N ALA A 79 -18.03 -2.24 30.21
CA ALA A 79 -18.23 -2.20 28.76
C ALA A 79 -17.91 -3.55 28.09
N PRO A 80 -18.67 -3.92 27.04
CA PRO A 80 -18.36 -5.10 26.26
C PRO A 80 -16.98 -4.98 25.63
N ALA A 81 -16.16 -6.04 25.73
CA ALA A 81 -14.86 -6.10 25.09
C ALA A 81 -15.01 -6.50 23.62
N PRO A 82 -14.26 -5.87 22.69
CA PRO A 82 -14.26 -6.28 21.29
C PRO A 82 -13.61 -7.66 21.11
N ALA A 83 -14.09 -8.42 20.14
CA ALA A 83 -13.49 -9.70 19.78
C ALA A 83 -12.17 -9.53 19.02
N ASP A 84 -12.05 -8.45 18.23
CA ASP A 84 -10.86 -8.07 17.47
C ASP A 84 -10.28 -6.77 18.00
N ALA A 85 -8.94 -6.73 18.17
CA ALA A 85 -8.23 -5.54 18.64
C ALA A 85 -8.12 -4.44 17.54
N GLY A 86 -8.35 -4.77 16.29
CA GLY A 86 -8.17 -3.87 15.15
C GLY A 86 -9.46 -3.43 14.46
N ALA A 87 -10.59 -4.09 14.73
CA ALA A 87 -11.85 -3.80 14.08
C ALA A 87 -13.05 -4.06 15.02
N LEU A 88 -14.14 -3.33 14.79
CA LEU A 88 -15.43 -3.56 15.44
C LEU A 88 -16.46 -3.95 14.40
N SER A 89 -17.14 -5.04 14.63
CA SER A 89 -18.32 -5.38 13.85
C SER A 89 -19.48 -4.41 14.14
N PRO A 90 -20.45 -4.28 13.23
CA PRO A 90 -21.66 -3.46 13.47
C PRO A 90 -22.42 -3.86 14.73
N HIS A 91 -22.42 -5.15 15.07
CA HIS A 91 -23.07 -5.67 16.26
C HIS A 91 -22.36 -5.22 17.55
N GLU A 92 -21.02 -5.30 17.58
CA GLU A 92 -20.21 -4.84 18.72
C GLU A 92 -20.32 -3.34 18.91
N ALA A 93 -20.30 -2.58 17.80
CA ALA A 93 -20.49 -1.12 17.84
C ALA A 93 -21.88 -0.75 18.40
N ALA A 94 -22.92 -1.46 17.99
CA ALA A 94 -24.28 -1.25 18.52
C ALA A 94 -24.38 -1.63 20.00
N ALA A 95 -23.74 -2.71 20.43
CA ALA A 95 -23.69 -3.11 21.83
C ALA A 95 -22.98 -2.06 22.71
N LEU A 96 -21.85 -1.53 22.24
CA LEU A 96 -21.15 -0.42 22.88
C LEU A 96 -22.00 0.86 22.92
N GLY A 97 -22.66 1.19 21.81
CA GLY A 97 -23.56 2.32 21.74
C GLY A 97 -24.70 2.22 22.78
N SER A 98 -25.31 1.05 22.86
CA SER A 98 -26.37 0.79 23.86
C SER A 98 -25.86 0.86 25.29
N HIS A 99 -24.65 0.35 25.56
CA HIS A 99 -24.03 0.39 26.88
C HIS A 99 -23.76 1.81 27.36
N TYR A 100 -23.24 2.67 26.48
CA TYR A 100 -22.89 4.05 26.82
C TYR A 100 -24.03 5.06 26.56
N GLY A 101 -25.19 4.61 26.08
CA GLY A 101 -26.30 5.49 25.78
C GLY A 101 -26.00 6.45 24.60
N ILE A 102 -25.10 6.10 23.69
CA ILE A 102 -24.78 6.87 22.50
C ILE A 102 -25.45 6.26 21.27
N GLU A 103 -25.90 7.12 20.36
CA GLU A 103 -26.45 6.67 19.09
C GLU A 103 -25.30 6.25 18.17
N VAL A 104 -25.21 4.94 17.90
CA VAL A 104 -24.42 4.40 16.81
C VAL A 104 -25.41 4.13 15.68
N PRO A 105 -25.40 4.89 14.58
CA PRO A 105 -26.36 4.72 13.51
C PRO A 105 -26.42 3.26 13.06
N PRO A 106 -27.60 2.66 12.96
CA PRO A 106 -27.76 1.33 12.43
C PRO A 106 -27.37 1.39 10.95
N GLY A 107 -26.25 0.83 10.61
CA GLY A 107 -25.75 0.93 9.26
C GLY A 107 -25.47 -0.42 8.67
N VAL A 108 -25.79 -0.48 7.45
CA VAL A 108 -25.41 -1.50 6.49
C VAL A 108 -23.89 -1.57 6.46
N SER A 109 -23.30 -2.62 7.00
CA SER A 109 -21.87 -2.95 6.83
C SER A 109 -20.83 -1.90 7.25
N TYR A 110 -20.98 -1.28 8.39
CA TYR A 110 -19.90 -0.45 8.94
C TYR A 110 -18.94 -1.29 9.77
N GLY A 111 -17.75 -1.52 9.25
CA GLY A 111 -16.65 -1.92 10.10
C GLY A 111 -16.09 -0.69 10.80
N PHE A 112 -15.94 -0.73 12.11
CA PHE A 112 -15.07 0.22 12.79
C PHE A 112 -13.66 -0.32 12.73
N GLU A 113 -12.75 0.48 12.29
CA GLU A 113 -11.35 0.12 12.12
C GLU A 113 -10.50 1.03 13.00
N SER A 114 -9.56 0.47 13.72
CA SER A 114 -8.64 1.25 14.53
C SER A 114 -7.67 2.06 13.65
N ALA A 115 -7.08 3.12 14.22
CA ALA A 115 -6.08 3.92 13.52
C ALA A 115 -4.89 3.06 13.08
N SER A 116 -4.39 2.19 13.96
CA SER A 116 -3.28 1.30 13.64
C SER A 116 -3.61 0.27 12.56
N ALA A 117 -4.83 -0.26 12.52
CA ALA A 117 -5.26 -1.17 11.46
C ALA A 117 -5.39 -0.44 10.11
N ARG A 118 -5.87 0.80 10.10
CA ARG A 118 -5.93 1.66 8.91
C ARG A 118 -4.54 1.95 8.35
N ASP A 119 -3.61 2.31 9.20
CA ASP A 119 -2.23 2.61 8.79
C ASP A 119 -1.54 1.36 8.23
N ALA A 120 -1.67 0.21 8.90
CA ALA A 120 -1.15 -1.05 8.40
C ALA A 120 -1.72 -1.42 7.01
N ARG A 121 -3.02 -1.18 6.79
CA ARG A 121 -3.65 -1.39 5.49
C ARG A 121 -3.14 -0.42 4.41
N ARG A 122 -2.94 0.86 4.76
CA ARG A 122 -2.36 1.86 3.84
C ARG A 122 -0.93 1.50 3.45
N GLU A 123 -0.11 1.09 4.42
CA GLU A 123 1.26 0.64 4.16
C GLU A 123 1.29 -0.62 3.28
N ALA A 124 0.44 -1.60 3.56
CA ALA A 124 0.32 -2.80 2.73
C ALA A 124 -0.08 -2.46 1.29
N ALA A 125 -1.08 -1.59 1.11
CA ALA A 125 -1.51 -1.14 -0.22
C ALA A 125 -0.42 -0.34 -0.95
N ALA A 126 0.35 0.49 -0.25
CA ALA A 126 1.47 1.22 -0.82
C ALA A 126 2.60 0.28 -1.25
N ALA A 127 2.92 -0.73 -0.43
CA ALA A 127 3.92 -1.74 -0.75
C ALA A 127 3.52 -2.60 -1.98
N GLU A 128 2.24 -2.94 -2.09
CA GLU A 128 1.71 -3.68 -3.25
C GLU A 128 1.81 -2.86 -4.54
N ARG A 129 1.44 -1.57 -4.49
CA ARG A 129 1.61 -0.65 -5.63
C ARG A 129 3.06 -0.52 -6.06
N ALA A 130 3.98 -0.34 -5.11
CA ALA A 130 5.41 -0.25 -5.41
C ALA A 130 5.96 -1.53 -6.06
N ARG A 131 5.50 -2.72 -5.62
CA ARG A 131 5.85 -3.99 -6.24
C ARG A 131 5.31 -4.09 -7.68
N ALA A 132 4.08 -3.67 -7.90
CA ALA A 132 3.47 -3.69 -9.24
C ALA A 132 4.19 -2.73 -10.21
N GLU A 133 4.57 -1.55 -9.76
CA GLU A 133 5.37 -0.59 -10.54
C GLU A 133 6.75 -1.16 -10.90
N LYS A 134 7.43 -1.77 -9.94
CA LYS A 134 8.72 -2.42 -10.18
C LYS A 134 8.62 -3.52 -11.24
N LEU A 135 7.63 -4.40 -11.14
CA LEU A 135 7.41 -5.46 -12.13
C LEU A 135 7.14 -4.90 -13.53
N ARG A 136 6.34 -3.84 -13.65
CA ARG A 136 6.08 -3.17 -14.93
C ARG A 136 7.36 -2.56 -15.52
N ALA A 137 8.17 -1.91 -14.70
CA ALA A 137 9.45 -1.35 -15.16
C ALA A 137 10.43 -2.44 -15.61
N GLU A 138 10.49 -3.58 -14.92
CA GLU A 138 11.30 -4.73 -15.33
C GLU A 138 10.81 -5.34 -16.65
N GLU A 139 9.50 -5.46 -16.86
CA GLU A 139 8.94 -5.93 -18.12
C GLU A 139 9.22 -4.99 -19.27
N GLU A 140 9.10 -3.68 -19.06
CA GLU A 140 9.42 -2.66 -20.08
C GLU A 140 10.90 -2.70 -20.44
N SER A 141 11.79 -2.81 -19.45
CA SER A 141 13.24 -2.96 -19.70
C SER A 141 13.53 -4.21 -20.53
N ARG A 142 12.94 -5.35 -20.20
CA ARG A 142 13.11 -6.59 -20.97
C ARG A 142 12.61 -6.47 -22.41
N ARG A 143 11.50 -5.77 -22.64
CA ARG A 143 10.98 -5.51 -24.00
C ARG A 143 11.92 -4.63 -24.80
N THR A 144 12.43 -3.54 -24.21
CA THR A 144 13.38 -2.65 -24.88
C THR A 144 14.69 -3.36 -25.20
N ASP A 145 15.20 -4.20 -24.31
CA ASP A 145 16.41 -5.00 -24.54
C ASP A 145 16.21 -6.04 -25.67
N ALA A 146 15.04 -6.71 -25.67
CA ALA A 146 14.70 -7.67 -26.73
C ALA A 146 14.56 -6.99 -28.09
N ASP A 147 13.94 -5.82 -28.17
CA ASP A 147 13.80 -5.05 -29.40
C ASP A 147 15.18 -4.55 -29.89
N ALA A 148 16.05 -4.13 -29.00
CA ALA A 148 17.41 -3.74 -29.32
C ALA A 148 18.24 -4.92 -29.84
N ALA A 149 18.12 -6.10 -29.22
CA ALA A 149 18.77 -7.32 -29.67
C ALA A 149 18.27 -7.75 -31.06
N ARG A 150 16.96 -7.67 -31.30
CA ARG A 150 16.37 -7.98 -32.60
C ARG A 150 16.89 -7.06 -33.71
N ARG A 151 16.94 -5.74 -33.46
CA ARG A 151 17.49 -4.76 -34.43
C ARG A 151 18.95 -5.06 -34.77
N ARG A 152 19.79 -5.39 -33.77
CA ARG A 152 21.19 -5.77 -33.99
C ARG A 152 21.31 -7.05 -34.83
N ALA A 153 20.46 -8.03 -34.57
CA ALA A 153 20.45 -9.27 -35.36
C ALA A 153 20.02 -9.03 -36.83
N GLU A 154 19.02 -8.19 -37.06
CA GLU A 154 18.58 -7.80 -38.41
C GLU A 154 19.66 -7.02 -39.16
N GLU A 155 20.40 -6.13 -38.48
CA GLU A 155 21.52 -5.38 -39.07
C GLU A 155 22.67 -6.32 -39.41
N ALA A 156 23.06 -7.21 -38.51
CA ALA A 156 24.09 -8.21 -38.79
C ALA A 156 23.74 -9.16 -39.95
N ALA A 157 22.46 -9.55 -40.08
CA ALA A 157 22.00 -10.36 -41.20
C ALA A 157 22.12 -9.63 -42.52
N ARG A 158 21.74 -8.34 -42.58
CA ARG A 158 21.90 -7.51 -43.79
C ARG A 158 23.37 -7.31 -44.19
N ASP A 159 24.24 -7.12 -43.19
CA ASP A 159 25.68 -6.97 -43.46
C ASP A 159 26.29 -8.28 -43.96
N ALA A 160 25.85 -9.44 -43.43
CA ALA A 160 26.25 -10.75 -43.91
C ALA A 160 25.80 -10.99 -45.40
N GLU A 161 24.53 -10.69 -45.72
CA GLU A 161 24.00 -10.78 -47.09
C GLU A 161 24.81 -9.90 -48.07
N ARG A 162 25.15 -8.67 -47.66
CA ARG A 162 25.95 -7.76 -48.47
C ARG A 162 27.35 -8.30 -48.68
N ALA A 163 27.99 -8.84 -47.64
CA ALA A 163 29.33 -9.44 -47.77
C ALA A 163 29.32 -10.68 -48.66
N GLU A 164 28.26 -11.51 -48.64
CA GLU A 164 28.11 -12.65 -49.57
C GLU A 164 27.94 -12.18 -51.02
N GLN A 165 27.17 -11.12 -51.25
CA GLN A 165 26.99 -10.55 -52.57
C GLN A 165 28.32 -9.99 -53.13
N ASP A 166 29.02 -9.19 -52.32
CA ASP A 166 30.32 -8.62 -52.68
C ASP A 166 31.35 -9.73 -53.02
N ALA A 167 31.34 -10.82 -52.23
CA ALA A 167 32.20 -11.97 -52.49
C ALA A 167 31.83 -12.73 -53.76
N SER A 168 30.54 -12.82 -54.08
CA SER A 168 30.03 -13.40 -55.32
C SER A 168 30.43 -12.58 -56.54
N ASP A 169 30.27 -11.27 -56.47
CA ASP A 169 30.61 -10.32 -57.52
C ASP A 169 32.12 -10.30 -57.78
N ALA A 170 32.91 -10.35 -56.69
CA ALA A 170 34.40 -10.47 -56.87
C ALA A 170 34.82 -11.76 -57.52
N LYS A 171 34.17 -12.90 -57.25
CA LYS A 171 34.46 -14.17 -57.96
C LYS A 171 34.10 -14.10 -59.40
N THR A 172 32.99 -13.51 -59.79
CA THR A 172 32.55 -13.33 -61.15
C THR A 172 33.52 -12.46 -61.92
N ALA A 173 33.91 -11.32 -61.34
CA ALA A 173 34.89 -10.42 -61.92
C ALA A 173 36.29 -11.10 -62.15
N ALA A 174 36.72 -11.92 -61.19
CA ALA A 174 37.96 -12.68 -61.28
C ALA A 174 37.89 -13.73 -62.42
N ALA A 175 36.78 -14.43 -62.60
CA ALA A 175 36.56 -15.40 -63.68
C ALA A 175 36.52 -14.75 -65.06
N GLU A 176 35.90 -13.57 -65.17
CA GLU A 176 35.89 -12.78 -66.41
C GLU A 176 37.29 -12.28 -66.77
N ALA A 177 38.06 -11.82 -65.82
CA ALA A 177 39.45 -11.39 -66.03
C ALA A 177 40.36 -12.54 -66.49
N ASP A 178 40.21 -13.73 -65.88
CA ASP A 178 40.97 -14.93 -66.32
C ASP A 178 40.59 -15.38 -67.73
N THR A 179 39.31 -15.29 -68.06
CA THR A 179 38.83 -15.60 -69.45
C THR A 179 39.41 -14.61 -70.48
N ALA A 180 39.40 -13.33 -70.14
CA ALA A 180 39.95 -12.28 -71.04
C ALA A 180 41.46 -12.40 -71.20
N ALA A 181 42.18 -12.78 -70.12
CA ALA A 181 43.65 -13.05 -70.22
C ALA A 181 43.96 -14.27 -71.13
N GLY A 182 43.17 -15.35 -71.01
CA GLY A 182 43.34 -16.53 -71.83
C GLY A 182 43.00 -16.33 -73.35
N GLU A 183 42.09 -15.40 -73.63
CA GLU A 183 41.79 -14.98 -75.02
C GLU A 183 42.89 -14.10 -75.61
N ALA A 184 43.50 -13.23 -74.83
CA ALA A 184 44.60 -12.38 -75.21
C ALA A 184 45.89 -13.18 -75.55
N GLU A 185 46.16 -14.28 -74.84
CA GLU A 185 47.27 -15.20 -75.10
C GLU A 185 47.10 -16.03 -76.37
N ARG A 186 45.88 -16.23 -76.86
CA ARG A 186 45.52 -16.97 -78.02
C ARG A 186 45.46 -16.10 -79.29
N GLY A 187 46.25 -15.03 -79.41
CA GLY A 187 46.28 -14.06 -80.45
C GLY A 187 46.02 -14.58 -81.88
N PRO A 188 45.70 -13.71 -82.91
CA PRO A 188 45.25 -14.12 -84.22
C PRO A 188 46.36 -14.82 -84.97
N GLY A 189 46.08 -16.11 -85.36
CA GLY A 189 46.93 -16.87 -86.28
C GLY A 189 46.90 -16.32 -87.72
#